data_2333440fbfeab4f60c5db3c8aebb6318
#
_entry.id   2333440fbfeab4f60c5db3c8aebb6318
#
_cell.length_a   1.000
_cell.length_b   1.000
_cell.length_c   1.000
_cell.angle_alpha   90.00
_cell.angle_beta   90.00
_cell.angle_gamma   90.00
#
_symmetry.space_group_name_H-M   'P 1'
#
loop_
_entity.id
_entity.type
_entity.pdbx_description
1 polymer ?
#
loop_
_entity_poly.entity_id
_entity_poly.type
_entity_poly.pdbx_seq_one_letter_code
_entity_poly.pdbx_strand_id
1 'polypeptide(L)'
;SLHDALPILPWSVTLPDENGQDQEYWLGPIENTYSSPSFNRDYVTSWNYFALNNSGSFSKNRSNSWNADISLTYEVPFVKGLSLRATYSSSHSSEATEQASFPYELAYVGGRMPADQHLVYTIPSSSFKTAIFDKNSTLSFKDKQAERRQMNFYVNYDRTFGQHSISAMASIERYESFYDSRDIEYADLAHDISDTYLGVGGPSIVGPDGKSALASDNTVTLKGESGSLSYLGRVAYSYADRYMLQFIFRSDASTKFAPENYWGFFPGISAGWITSEESWFKRSLPWFEFLKVRASWGRTGRDNIKMWKWKEQYKMDLKGMQFGAESGKPGTSLIPQSSPNRNVKWDVSDKFNLGFDTRFFDGRLSAVFDFYYDINDNILNQFMASQPGIPVYAGGSYAEENFGRVDTYGGELSLTWRDKVGQVNYNIGMDFGLNGSRVKEWVPGLRYNKYPSSSSWEEGM
;
A
#
# COMPACT_ATOMS: atom_id res chain seq x y z
N SER A 1 0.14 -26.95 17.24
CA SER A 1 1.31 -26.46 17.97
C SER A 1 2.56 -26.94 17.25
N LEU A 2 3.57 -26.11 17.15
CA LEU A 2 4.86 -26.43 16.50
C LEU A 2 5.66 -27.53 17.25
N HIS A 3 5.20 -28.01 18.37
CA HIS A 3 5.87 -28.99 19.20
C HIS A 3 5.67 -30.45 18.78
N ASP A 4 4.66 -30.73 17.97
CA ASP A 4 4.26 -32.12 17.72
C ASP A 4 4.68 -32.67 16.33
N ALA A 5 5.36 -31.88 15.52
CA ALA A 5 5.60 -32.23 14.13
C ALA A 5 7.08 -32.34 13.68
N LEU A 6 8.03 -32.10 14.58
CA LEU A 6 9.44 -32.23 14.22
C LEU A 6 10.06 -33.36 15.05
N PRO A 7 10.61 -34.42 14.44
CA PRO A 7 11.55 -35.26 15.12
C PRO A 7 12.64 -34.35 15.66
N ILE A 8 13.11 -34.60 16.88
CA ILE A 8 14.15 -33.83 17.54
C ILE A 8 15.44 -34.03 16.73
N LEU A 9 15.61 -33.21 15.72
CA LEU A 9 16.85 -33.16 14.96
C LEU A 9 17.85 -32.34 15.76
N PRO A 10 19.07 -32.79 15.96
CA PRO A 10 20.10 -31.95 16.52
C PRO A 10 20.29 -30.73 15.62
N TRP A 11 20.36 -29.57 16.23
CA TRP A 11 20.61 -28.30 15.50
C TRP A 11 22.08 -28.20 15.09
N SER A 12 22.96 -28.96 15.75
CA SER A 12 24.39 -29.05 15.52
C SER A 12 24.87 -30.50 15.60
N VAL A 13 26.04 -30.74 15.07
CA VAL A 13 26.75 -32.01 15.15
C VAL A 13 28.23 -31.72 15.45
N THR A 14 28.81 -32.51 16.36
CA THR A 14 30.26 -32.45 16.66
C THR A 14 30.97 -33.47 15.79
N LEU A 15 31.89 -33.03 14.97
CA LEU A 15 32.67 -33.86 14.06
C LEU A 15 34.14 -33.45 14.13
N PRO A 16 35.09 -34.37 13.90
CA PRO A 16 36.49 -34.00 13.84
C PRO A 16 36.79 -33.10 12.65
N ASP A 17 37.55 -32.04 12.85
CA ASP A 17 38.08 -31.17 11.81
C ASP A 17 39.20 -31.86 10.99
N GLU A 18 39.82 -31.15 10.06
CA GLU A 18 40.94 -31.63 9.27
C GLU A 18 42.17 -32.03 10.11
N ASN A 19 42.27 -31.54 11.34
CA ASN A 19 43.34 -31.82 12.30
C ASN A 19 42.97 -32.92 13.31
N GLY A 20 41.74 -33.47 13.20
CA GLY A 20 41.25 -34.51 14.11
C GLY A 20 40.74 -33.97 15.45
N GLN A 21 40.51 -32.65 15.57
CA GLN A 21 39.90 -32.05 16.75
C GLN A 21 38.38 -31.96 16.56
N ASP A 22 37.67 -32.23 17.65
CA ASP A 22 36.22 -32.17 17.66
C ASP A 22 35.75 -30.70 17.49
N GLN A 23 35.03 -30.42 16.42
CA GLN A 23 34.43 -29.14 16.14
C GLN A 23 32.91 -29.26 16.00
N GLU A 24 32.18 -28.31 16.58
CA GLU A 24 30.75 -28.24 16.45
C GLU A 24 30.36 -27.53 15.13
N TYR A 25 29.47 -28.17 14.35
CA TYR A 25 28.94 -27.64 13.12
C TYR A 25 27.42 -27.49 13.23
N TRP A 26 26.91 -26.34 12.86
CA TRP A 26 25.48 -26.10 12.76
C TRP A 26 24.91 -26.76 11.49
N LEU A 27 23.79 -27.45 11.64
CA LEU A 27 23.17 -28.16 10.51
C LEU A 27 22.27 -27.22 9.70
N GLY A 28 22.50 -27.20 8.38
CA GLY A 28 21.57 -26.66 7.43
C GLY A 28 20.42 -27.66 7.18
N PRO A 29 19.22 -27.18 6.85
CA PRO A 29 18.13 -28.08 6.45
C PRO A 29 18.50 -28.85 5.21
N ILE A 30 18.05 -30.11 5.18
CA ILE A 30 18.21 -31.00 4.03
C ILE A 30 17.37 -30.44 2.88
N GLU A 31 17.99 -30.23 1.75
CA GLU A 31 17.30 -29.78 0.56
C GLU A 31 16.29 -30.83 0.07
N ASN A 32 15.03 -30.46 0.01
CA ASN A 32 14.03 -31.24 -0.72
C ASN A 32 14.39 -31.13 -2.20
N THR A 33 14.85 -32.24 -2.78
CA THR A 33 15.21 -32.33 -4.19
C THR A 33 13.99 -32.15 -5.09
N TYR A 34 13.60 -30.91 -5.33
CA TYR A 34 12.86 -30.60 -6.53
C TYR A 34 13.83 -30.66 -7.70
N SER A 35 13.60 -31.64 -8.54
CA SER A 35 14.36 -31.89 -9.76
C SER A 35 14.16 -30.78 -10.79
N SER A 36 14.87 -29.69 -10.63
CA SER A 36 15.08 -28.72 -11.70
C SER A 36 16.52 -28.89 -12.22
N PRO A 37 16.71 -29.12 -13.51
CA PRO A 37 18.05 -29.33 -14.11
C PRO A 37 18.96 -28.09 -14.00
N SER A 38 18.45 -26.95 -13.57
CA SER A 38 19.16 -25.66 -13.51
C SER A 38 19.64 -25.27 -12.12
N PHE A 39 19.38 -26.06 -11.09
CA PHE A 39 19.90 -25.79 -9.74
C PHE A 39 21.19 -26.59 -9.50
N ASN A 40 22.28 -25.85 -9.28
CA ASN A 40 23.54 -26.43 -8.87
C ASN A 40 23.36 -26.98 -7.44
N ARG A 41 23.62 -28.28 -7.27
CA ARG A 41 23.31 -29.08 -6.06
C ARG A 41 24.14 -28.73 -4.82
N ASP A 42 24.97 -27.70 -4.89
CA ASP A 42 25.96 -27.37 -3.85
C ASP A 42 25.54 -26.16 -2.98
N TYR A 43 24.27 -25.72 -3.04
CA TYR A 43 23.81 -24.61 -2.21
C TYR A 43 22.95 -25.08 -1.04
N VAL A 44 23.36 -24.71 0.18
CA VAL A 44 22.49 -24.74 1.34
C VAL A 44 21.51 -23.58 1.17
N THR A 45 20.25 -23.88 0.89
CA THR A 45 19.22 -22.88 0.58
C THR A 45 18.50 -22.32 1.80
N SER A 46 18.81 -22.80 2.98
CA SER A 46 18.12 -22.41 4.21
C SER A 46 19.07 -22.06 5.31
N TRP A 47 18.60 -21.20 6.19
CA TRP A 47 19.33 -20.69 7.34
C TRP A 47 19.10 -21.57 8.58
N ASN A 48 20.06 -21.54 9.52
CA ASN A 48 19.94 -22.12 10.85
C ASN A 48 19.86 -20.98 11.87
N TYR A 49 18.83 -20.98 12.70
CA TYR A 49 18.60 -19.91 13.67
C TYR A 49 19.78 -19.75 14.64
N PHE A 50 20.32 -20.85 15.15
CA PHE A 50 21.42 -20.81 16.12
C PHE A 50 22.73 -20.37 15.46
N ALA A 51 23.01 -20.84 14.24
CA ALA A 51 24.17 -20.36 13.49
C ALA A 51 24.10 -18.88 13.21
N LEU A 52 22.94 -18.39 12.77
CA LEU A 52 22.70 -16.97 12.55
C LEU A 52 22.85 -16.16 13.85
N ASN A 53 22.27 -16.64 14.96
CA ASN A 53 22.35 -15.96 16.24
C ASN A 53 23.80 -15.92 16.80
N ASN A 54 24.58 -16.96 16.53
CA ASN A 54 25.99 -17.03 16.97
C ASN A 54 26.96 -16.34 15.99
N SER A 55 26.50 -15.96 14.78
CA SER A 55 27.34 -15.26 13.82
C SER A 55 27.70 -13.84 14.22
N GLY A 56 27.04 -13.29 15.24
CA GLY A 56 27.19 -11.89 15.61
C GLY A 56 26.34 -10.94 14.75
N SER A 57 25.56 -11.48 13.77
CA SER A 57 24.65 -10.68 12.96
C SER A 57 23.55 -10.06 13.81
N PHE A 58 23.23 -8.81 13.54
CA PHE A 58 22.19 -8.09 14.27
C PHE A 58 21.44 -7.08 13.41
N SER A 59 20.26 -6.73 13.87
CA SER A 59 19.50 -5.58 13.37
C SER A 59 18.99 -4.77 14.56
N LYS A 60 19.42 -3.52 14.64
CA LYS A 60 18.98 -2.55 15.65
C LYS A 60 18.14 -1.50 14.98
N ASN A 61 16.90 -1.36 15.40
CA ASN A 61 16.00 -0.30 14.93
C ASN A 61 15.72 0.65 16.08
N ARG A 62 15.84 1.93 15.81
CA ARG A 62 15.56 3.00 16.76
C ARG A 62 14.60 3.97 16.07
N SER A 63 13.35 4.01 16.54
CA SER A 63 12.36 4.93 16.01
C SER A 63 11.93 5.96 17.04
N ASN A 64 11.74 7.17 16.59
CA ASN A 64 11.20 8.26 17.38
C ASN A 64 10.13 8.99 16.56
N SER A 65 8.99 9.24 17.17
CA SER A 65 7.91 10.01 16.54
C SER A 65 7.23 10.90 17.55
N TRP A 66 6.84 12.07 17.09
CA TRP A 66 5.99 12.98 17.87
C TRP A 66 4.95 13.63 16.98
N ASN A 67 3.81 13.94 17.58
CA ASN A 67 2.72 14.66 16.95
C ASN A 67 2.37 15.85 17.85
N ALA A 68 2.10 16.99 17.22
CA ALA A 68 1.62 18.18 17.91
C ALA A 68 0.39 18.72 17.16
N ASP A 69 -0.72 18.86 17.87
CA ASP A 69 -1.98 19.35 17.33
C ASP A 69 -2.42 20.56 18.13
N ILE A 70 -2.72 21.65 17.44
CA ILE A 70 -3.27 22.87 18.03
C ILE A 70 -4.59 23.16 17.33
N SER A 71 -5.63 23.40 18.10
CA SER A 71 -6.95 23.79 17.60
C SER A 71 -7.45 25.01 18.35
N LEU A 72 -7.85 26.03 17.59
CA LEU A 72 -8.47 27.24 18.10
C LEU A 72 -9.87 27.37 17.51
N THR A 73 -10.88 27.49 18.35
CA THR A 73 -12.27 27.71 17.93
C THR A 73 -12.75 29.02 18.50
N TYR A 74 -13.37 29.84 17.68
CA TYR A 74 -13.98 31.11 18.05
C TYR A 74 -15.44 31.08 17.62
N GLU A 75 -16.34 31.19 18.62
CA GLU A 75 -17.76 31.36 18.37
C GLU A 75 -18.04 32.86 18.23
N VAL A 76 -18.66 33.26 17.13
CA VAL A 76 -18.92 34.67 16.82
C VAL A 76 -20.14 35.17 17.61
N PRO A 77 -19.98 36.02 18.64
CA PRO A 77 -21.06 36.31 19.58
C PRO A 77 -22.27 37.03 18.97
N PHE A 78 -22.04 37.84 17.92
CA PHE A 78 -23.05 38.64 17.25
C PHE A 78 -23.76 37.92 16.09
N VAL A 79 -23.30 36.72 15.69
CA VAL A 79 -23.93 35.89 14.67
C VAL A 79 -24.19 34.51 15.27
N LYS A 80 -25.41 34.26 15.72
CA LYS A 80 -25.79 32.96 16.31
C LYS A 80 -25.56 31.84 15.33
N GLY A 81 -24.81 30.81 15.75
CA GLY A 81 -24.52 29.64 14.99
C GLY A 81 -23.29 29.72 14.09
N LEU A 82 -22.59 30.88 14.07
CA LEU A 82 -21.34 31.03 13.32
C LEU A 82 -20.12 30.72 14.20
N SER A 83 -19.27 29.81 13.76
CA SER A 83 -17.98 29.54 14.39
C SER A 83 -16.85 29.50 13.36
N LEU A 84 -15.68 29.94 13.80
CA LEU A 84 -14.42 29.89 13.05
C LEU A 84 -13.51 28.93 13.79
N ARG A 85 -12.87 28.01 13.04
CA ARG A 85 -11.91 27.08 13.62
C ARG A 85 -10.65 27.05 12.78
N ALA A 86 -9.50 27.18 13.45
CA ALA A 86 -8.20 27.00 12.86
C ALA A 86 -7.52 25.81 13.53
N THR A 87 -6.92 24.92 12.74
CA THR A 87 -6.14 23.80 13.26
C THR A 87 -4.76 23.77 12.61
N TYR A 88 -3.77 23.43 13.39
CA TYR A 88 -2.42 23.17 12.94
C TYR A 88 -1.98 21.82 13.51
N SER A 89 -1.53 20.93 12.66
CA SER A 89 -1.01 19.62 13.01
C SER A 89 0.39 19.47 12.43
N SER A 90 1.34 19.03 13.25
CA SER A 90 2.69 18.71 12.81
C SER A 90 3.09 17.36 13.36
N SER A 91 3.58 16.49 12.49
CA SER A 91 4.13 15.20 12.89
C SER A 91 5.54 15.04 12.34
N HIS A 92 6.39 14.48 13.16
CA HIS A 92 7.75 14.13 12.78
C HIS A 92 8.00 12.68 13.16
N SER A 93 8.66 11.94 12.27
CA SER A 93 9.15 10.60 12.55
C SER A 93 10.58 10.46 12.07
N SER A 94 11.41 9.86 12.89
CA SER A 94 12.76 9.46 12.53
C SER A 94 12.94 7.98 12.83
N GLU A 95 13.55 7.26 11.91
CA GLU A 95 13.89 5.85 12.03
C GLU A 95 15.36 5.68 11.65
N ALA A 96 16.14 5.11 12.56
CA ALA A 96 17.54 4.76 12.33
C ALA A 96 17.68 3.23 12.50
N THR A 97 18.09 2.57 11.44
CA THR A 97 18.33 1.12 11.43
C THR A 97 19.81 0.88 11.18
N GLU A 98 20.42 0.14 12.05
CA GLU A 98 21.77 -0.41 11.94
C GLU A 98 21.66 -1.93 11.82
N GLN A 99 22.15 -2.48 10.72
CA GLN A 99 22.10 -3.91 10.46
C GLN A 99 23.47 -4.41 10.05
N ALA A 100 23.98 -5.42 10.76
CA ALA A 100 25.17 -6.14 10.38
C ALA A 100 24.83 -7.59 10.04
N SER A 101 25.38 -8.09 8.95
CA SER A 101 25.31 -9.49 8.56
C SER A 101 26.71 -10.04 8.43
N PHE A 102 26.97 -11.14 9.12
CA PHE A 102 28.25 -11.83 9.09
C PHE A 102 28.09 -13.24 8.53
N PRO A 103 29.07 -13.73 7.79
CA PRO A 103 29.04 -15.08 7.26
C PRO A 103 29.05 -16.12 8.39
N TYR A 104 28.36 -17.21 8.19
CA TYR A 104 28.37 -18.35 9.07
C TYR A 104 28.39 -19.65 8.25
N GLU A 105 28.98 -20.68 8.83
CA GLU A 105 29.12 -21.96 8.17
C GLU A 105 28.03 -22.93 8.61
N LEU A 106 27.45 -23.60 7.62
CA LEU A 106 26.48 -24.68 7.83
C LEU A 106 27.02 -25.97 7.27
N ALA A 107 26.85 -27.04 8.01
CA ALA A 107 27.09 -28.38 7.56
C ALA A 107 25.79 -28.99 7.06
N TYR A 108 25.86 -29.78 6.01
CA TYR A 108 24.72 -30.56 5.57
C TYR A 108 25.09 -32.03 5.38
N VAL A 109 24.15 -32.87 5.71
CA VAL A 109 24.26 -34.31 5.56
C VAL A 109 23.54 -34.71 4.28
N GLY A 110 24.29 -35.14 3.27
CA GLY A 110 23.73 -35.64 2.02
C GLY A 110 23.14 -37.03 2.24
N GLY A 111 21.83 -37.17 2.15
CA GLY A 111 21.14 -38.46 2.15
C GLY A 111 19.73 -38.32 1.61
N ARG A 112 19.28 -39.30 0.79
CA ARG A 112 17.86 -39.39 0.39
C ARG A 112 17.02 -39.69 1.62
N MET A 113 15.92 -38.97 1.83
CA MET A 113 14.87 -39.42 2.72
C MET A 113 14.36 -40.77 2.26
N PRO A 114 14.24 -41.77 3.14
CA PRO A 114 13.50 -42.97 2.83
C PRO A 114 12.03 -42.62 2.52
N ALA A 115 11.41 -43.39 1.65
CA ALA A 115 10.04 -43.18 1.20
C ALA A 115 8.98 -43.26 2.34
N ASP A 116 9.38 -43.68 3.52
CA ASP A 116 8.57 -43.84 4.73
C ASP A 116 8.58 -42.67 5.70
N GLN A 117 9.17 -41.55 5.30
CA GLN A 117 9.18 -40.28 6.05
C GLN A 117 9.90 -40.31 7.42
N HIS A 118 10.65 -41.34 7.76
CA HIS A 118 11.50 -41.34 8.94
C HIS A 118 12.89 -40.80 8.61
N LEU A 119 13.25 -39.69 9.27
CA LEU A 119 14.59 -39.11 9.17
C LEU A 119 15.58 -39.97 9.97
N VAL A 120 16.26 -40.88 9.31
CA VAL A 120 17.39 -41.58 9.89
C VAL A 120 18.67 -40.85 9.46
N TYR A 121 19.20 -40.06 10.38
CA TYR A 121 20.54 -39.46 10.18
C TYR A 121 21.61 -40.51 10.37
N THR A 122 22.01 -41.15 9.29
CA THR A 122 23.34 -41.76 9.22
C THR A 122 24.25 -40.75 8.54
N ILE A 123 25.19 -40.18 9.29
CA ILE A 123 26.24 -39.32 8.74
C ILE A 123 27.32 -40.29 8.19
N PRO A 124 27.39 -40.51 6.89
CA PRO A 124 28.57 -41.23 6.34
C PRO A 124 29.73 -40.23 6.43
N SER A 125 30.82 -40.63 7.05
CA SER A 125 32.05 -39.82 7.20
C SER A 125 32.63 -39.33 5.87
N SER A 126 32.19 -39.86 4.73
CA SER A 126 32.66 -39.50 3.38
C SER A 126 31.76 -38.49 2.63
N SER A 127 30.64 -38.03 3.22
CA SER A 127 29.70 -37.16 2.50
C SER A 127 29.40 -35.88 3.29
N PHE A 128 30.18 -35.59 4.30
CA PHE A 128 30.06 -34.35 5.06
C PHE A 128 30.57 -33.17 4.21
N LYS A 129 29.71 -32.21 4.00
CA LYS A 129 30.03 -30.97 3.29
C LYS A 129 29.63 -29.77 4.11
N THR A 130 30.43 -28.73 4.07
CA THR A 130 30.11 -27.44 4.65
C THR A 130 29.86 -26.42 3.54
N ALA A 131 29.02 -25.45 3.81
CA ALA A 131 28.82 -24.30 2.96
C ALA A 131 28.74 -23.04 3.79
N ILE A 132 29.42 -21.99 3.33
CA ILE A 132 29.33 -20.66 3.95
C ILE A 132 28.06 -20.01 3.45
N PHE A 133 27.19 -19.72 4.38
CA PHE A 133 25.98 -18.95 4.16
C PHE A 133 26.33 -17.48 4.32
N ASP A 134 25.76 -16.61 3.46
CA ASP A 134 25.99 -15.18 3.45
C ASP A 134 27.49 -14.81 3.33
N LYS A 135 28.06 -15.10 2.16
CA LYS A 135 29.52 -15.06 1.90
C LYS A 135 30.21 -13.73 2.19
N ASN A 136 29.44 -12.64 2.21
CA ASN A 136 29.98 -11.30 2.43
C ASN A 136 29.46 -10.73 3.73
N SER A 137 30.36 -10.22 4.57
CA SER A 137 29.96 -9.40 5.71
C SER A 137 29.48 -8.03 5.23
N THR A 138 28.34 -7.59 5.72
CA THR A 138 27.79 -6.27 5.39
C THR A 138 27.40 -5.51 6.65
N LEU A 139 27.54 -4.19 6.61
CA LEU A 139 27.03 -3.27 7.61
C LEU A 139 26.23 -2.18 6.90
N SER A 140 24.94 -2.09 7.17
CA SER A 140 24.08 -1.06 6.59
C SER A 140 23.53 -0.12 7.66
N PHE A 141 23.49 1.14 7.30
CA PHE A 141 22.85 2.21 8.06
C PHE A 141 21.74 2.80 7.20
N LYS A 142 20.52 2.80 7.74
CA LYS A 142 19.34 3.40 7.10
C LYS A 142 18.77 4.44 8.01
N ASP A 143 18.86 5.69 7.59
CA ASP A 143 18.25 6.82 8.26
C ASP A 143 17.07 7.32 7.44
N LYS A 144 15.90 7.37 8.06
CA LYS A 144 14.69 7.92 7.46
C LYS A 144 14.13 9.01 8.34
N GLN A 145 13.77 10.11 7.73
CA GLN A 145 13.07 11.20 8.38
C GLN A 145 11.85 11.57 7.57
N ALA A 146 10.73 11.74 8.22
CA ALA A 146 9.51 12.24 7.59
C ALA A 146 8.88 13.31 8.46
N GLU A 147 8.47 14.38 7.83
CA GLU A 147 7.74 15.47 8.45
C GLU A 147 6.45 15.70 7.67
N ARG A 148 5.36 15.90 8.39
CA ARG A 148 4.07 16.26 7.81
C ARG A 148 3.52 17.45 8.56
N ARG A 149 2.99 18.42 7.82
CA ARG A 149 2.35 19.61 8.34
C ARG A 149 0.99 19.76 7.70
N GLN A 150 -0.01 20.03 8.51
CA GLN A 150 -1.36 20.29 8.02
C GLN A 150 -1.91 21.54 8.71
N MET A 151 -2.47 22.42 7.90
CA MET A 151 -3.18 23.63 8.34
C MET A 151 -4.57 23.60 7.77
N ASN A 152 -5.56 23.78 8.63
CA ASN A 152 -6.95 23.87 8.19
C ASN A 152 -7.61 25.09 8.81
N PHE A 153 -8.44 25.73 8.02
CA PHE A 153 -9.29 26.81 8.46
C PHE A 153 -10.73 26.51 8.06
N TYR A 154 -11.64 26.58 9.04
CA TYR A 154 -13.05 26.28 8.87
C TYR A 154 -13.90 27.45 9.23
N VAL A 155 -14.97 27.66 8.46
CA VAL A 155 -16.10 28.53 8.77
C VAL A 155 -17.32 27.63 8.86
N ASN A 156 -17.97 27.56 10.03
CA ASN A 156 -19.16 26.74 10.23
C ASN A 156 -20.32 27.63 10.61
N TYR A 157 -21.47 27.31 10.06
CA TYR A 157 -22.73 27.98 10.39
C TYR A 157 -23.83 26.96 10.60
N ASP A 158 -24.34 26.86 11.81
CA ASP A 158 -25.40 25.93 12.17
C ASP A 158 -26.54 26.66 12.82
N ARG A 159 -27.74 26.60 12.24
CA ARG A 159 -28.90 27.34 12.77
C ARG A 159 -30.21 26.67 12.42
N THR A 160 -31.10 26.62 13.39
CA THR A 160 -32.50 26.23 13.22
C THR A 160 -33.40 27.43 13.49
N PHE A 161 -34.36 27.67 12.60
CA PHE A 161 -35.38 28.71 12.69
C PHE A 161 -36.72 28.17 12.20
N GLY A 162 -37.64 28.00 13.15
CA GLY A 162 -38.92 27.36 12.89
C GLY A 162 -38.73 25.92 12.43
N GLN A 163 -39.25 25.58 11.27
CA GLN A 163 -39.12 24.25 10.66
C GLN A 163 -37.88 24.11 9.77
N HIS A 164 -37.06 25.12 9.65
CA HIS A 164 -35.89 25.15 8.78
C HIS A 164 -34.62 24.95 9.61
N SER A 165 -33.79 23.99 9.19
CA SER A 165 -32.46 23.80 9.76
C SER A 165 -31.42 23.89 8.65
N ILE A 166 -30.41 24.72 8.87
CA ILE A 166 -29.28 24.91 7.93
C ILE A 166 -27.99 24.60 8.66
N SER A 167 -27.16 23.76 8.05
CA SER A 167 -25.77 23.55 8.44
C SER A 167 -24.89 23.82 7.22
N ALA A 168 -23.98 24.77 7.32
CA ALA A 168 -23.06 25.13 6.26
C ALA A 168 -21.62 25.11 6.78
N MET A 169 -20.69 24.66 5.97
CA MET A 169 -19.27 24.66 6.25
C MET A 169 -18.49 25.01 5.00
N ALA A 170 -17.50 25.86 5.16
CA ALA A 170 -16.47 26.10 4.17
C ALA A 170 -15.09 25.90 4.82
N SER A 171 -14.15 25.29 4.12
CA SER A 171 -12.80 25.14 4.65
C SER A 171 -11.73 25.25 3.57
N ILE A 172 -10.55 25.63 4.04
CA ILE A 172 -9.30 25.58 3.28
C ILE A 172 -8.37 24.66 4.06
N GLU A 173 -7.81 23.67 3.37
CA GLU A 173 -6.88 22.71 3.94
C GLU A 173 -5.57 22.75 3.13
N ARG A 174 -4.45 22.87 3.85
CA ARG A 174 -3.11 22.80 3.26
C ARG A 174 -2.33 21.67 3.93
N TYR A 175 -1.80 20.79 3.14
CA TYR A 175 -0.97 19.66 3.57
C TYR A 175 0.39 19.71 2.89
N GLU A 176 1.44 19.46 3.67
CA GLU A 176 2.81 19.34 3.20
C GLU A 176 3.46 18.11 3.83
N SER A 177 4.24 17.38 3.03
CA SER A 177 5.01 16.23 3.49
C SER A 177 6.42 16.30 2.93
N PHE A 178 7.39 16.14 3.81
CA PHE A 178 8.81 16.07 3.52
C PHE A 178 9.31 14.68 3.93
N TYR A 179 10.14 14.13 3.10
CA TYR A 179 10.76 12.83 3.32
C TYR A 179 12.23 12.87 2.94
N ASP A 180 13.10 12.40 3.82
CA ASP A 180 14.52 12.23 3.58
C ASP A 180 14.91 10.80 4.00
N SER A 181 15.57 10.05 3.12
CA SER A 181 16.07 8.71 3.42
C SER A 181 17.48 8.56 2.92
N ARG A 182 18.36 8.05 3.78
CA ARG A 182 19.74 7.70 3.46
C ARG A 182 19.94 6.25 3.76
N ASP A 183 20.50 5.54 2.82
CA ASP A 183 20.87 4.13 2.94
C ASP A 183 22.34 3.99 2.56
N ILE A 184 23.18 3.53 3.48
CA ILE A 184 24.64 3.37 3.30
C ILE A 184 24.97 1.94 3.69
N GLU A 185 25.61 1.21 2.79
CA GLU A 185 26.07 -0.16 3.03
C GLU A 185 27.58 -0.26 2.84
N TYR A 186 28.23 -0.90 3.78
CA TYR A 186 29.64 -1.29 3.74
C TYR A 186 29.73 -2.78 3.59
N ALA A 187 30.61 -3.26 2.72
CA ALA A 187 30.89 -4.69 2.54
C ALA A 187 32.29 -5.03 3.04
N ASP A 188 32.56 -6.33 3.20
CA ASP A 188 33.84 -6.90 3.57
C ASP A 188 34.38 -6.37 4.91
N LEU A 189 33.54 -6.46 5.94
CA LEU A 189 33.91 -6.06 7.30
C LEU A 189 34.94 -7.02 7.87
N ALA A 190 35.93 -6.48 8.58
CA ALA A 190 36.86 -7.30 9.40
C ALA A 190 36.09 -7.92 10.59
N HIS A 191 36.02 -9.25 10.62
CA HIS A 191 35.13 -10.02 11.50
C HIS A 191 35.52 -10.03 12.98
N ASP A 192 36.74 -9.61 13.35
CA ASP A 192 37.36 -9.87 14.68
C ASP A 192 37.25 -8.73 15.69
N ILE A 193 36.43 -7.73 15.46
CA ILE A 193 36.39 -6.57 16.35
C ILE A 193 34.99 -6.41 16.92
N SER A 194 34.82 -6.86 18.15
CA SER A 194 33.53 -6.97 18.83
C SER A 194 32.77 -5.65 19.05
N ASP A 195 33.43 -4.51 19.00
CA ASP A 195 32.79 -3.21 19.27
C ASP A 195 33.14 -2.09 18.29
N THR A 196 34.03 -2.34 17.33
CA THR A 196 34.41 -1.32 16.34
C THR A 196 34.44 -1.93 14.96
N TYR A 197 33.51 -1.51 14.13
CA TYR A 197 33.43 -1.96 12.75
C TYR A 197 34.45 -1.18 11.92
N LEU A 198 35.54 -1.82 11.55
CA LEU A 198 36.47 -1.28 10.58
C LEU A 198 36.04 -1.80 9.19
N GLY A 199 35.30 -1.00 8.47
CA GLY A 199 35.07 -1.24 7.05
C GLY A 199 36.38 -1.04 6.29
N VAL A 200 36.88 -2.08 5.66
CA VAL A 200 38.03 -1.99 4.75
C VAL A 200 37.49 -1.69 3.36
N GLY A 201 37.26 -0.44 3.09
CA GLY A 201 36.79 -0.01 1.77
C GLY A 201 35.73 1.07 1.88
N GLY A 202 35.72 1.97 0.93
CA GLY A 202 34.62 2.94 0.77
C GLY A 202 33.31 2.23 0.46
N PRO A 203 32.19 2.95 0.33
CA PRO A 203 30.91 2.40 -0.07
C PRO A 203 31.01 1.83 -1.50
N SER A 204 31.52 0.64 -1.62
CA SER A 204 31.68 -0.05 -2.88
C SER A 204 31.21 -1.48 -2.74
N ILE A 205 30.28 -1.87 -3.61
CA ILE A 205 29.93 -3.27 -3.75
C ILE A 205 30.97 -3.91 -4.65
N VAL A 206 31.65 -4.92 -4.11
CA VAL A 206 32.42 -5.84 -4.95
C VAL A 206 31.42 -6.85 -5.51
N GLY A 207 31.15 -6.78 -6.80
CA GLY A 207 30.33 -7.77 -7.47
C GLY A 207 30.95 -9.17 -7.40
N PRO A 208 30.18 -10.24 -7.67
CA PRO A 208 30.66 -11.63 -7.67
C PRO A 208 31.84 -11.87 -8.61
N ASP A 209 32.15 -10.93 -9.50
CA ASP A 209 33.28 -10.95 -10.43
C ASP A 209 34.55 -10.27 -9.88
N GLY A 210 34.56 -9.90 -8.59
CA GLY A 210 35.67 -9.24 -7.91
C GLY A 210 35.89 -7.78 -8.37
N LYS A 211 34.95 -7.20 -9.11
CA LYS A 211 35.07 -5.81 -9.55
C LYS A 211 34.27 -4.88 -8.64
N SER A 212 34.93 -3.88 -8.14
CA SER A 212 34.30 -2.78 -7.43
C SER A 212 33.37 -2.03 -8.37
N ALA A 213 32.08 -2.21 -8.22
CA ALA A 213 31.09 -1.31 -8.77
C ALA A 213 30.91 -0.17 -7.76
N LEU A 214 30.96 1.08 -8.22
CA LEU A 214 30.42 2.17 -7.40
C LEU A 214 29.01 1.75 -7.00
N ALA A 215 28.74 1.77 -5.72
CA ALA A 215 27.44 1.44 -5.15
C ALA A 215 26.38 2.47 -5.60
N SER A 216 26.09 2.52 -6.88
CA SER A 216 25.09 3.41 -7.44
C SER A 216 23.68 3.06 -6.96
N ASP A 217 23.49 1.84 -6.49
CA ASP A 217 22.19 1.36 -6.01
C ASP A 217 22.10 1.27 -4.46
N ASN A 218 23.20 1.34 -3.73
CA ASN A 218 23.24 1.09 -2.29
C ASN A 218 23.50 2.34 -1.43
N THR A 219 23.77 3.49 -2.06
CA THR A 219 23.81 4.77 -1.34
C THR A 219 22.72 5.67 -1.92
N VAL A 220 21.50 5.41 -1.53
CA VAL A 220 20.37 6.17 -2.04
C VAL A 220 19.99 7.25 -1.04
N THR A 221 20.25 8.50 -1.38
CA THR A 221 19.60 9.62 -0.71
C THR A 221 18.34 9.97 -1.48
N LEU A 222 17.20 9.64 -0.92
CA LEU A 222 15.90 9.99 -1.47
C LEU A 222 15.32 11.15 -0.67
N LYS A 223 15.07 12.25 -1.35
CA LYS A 223 14.30 13.37 -0.83
C LYS A 223 13.00 13.47 -1.58
N GLY A 224 11.91 13.55 -0.86
CA GLY A 224 10.59 13.70 -1.43
C GLY A 224 9.87 14.87 -0.76
N GLU A 225 9.25 15.68 -1.58
CA GLU A 225 8.37 16.76 -1.13
C GLU A 225 7.04 16.61 -1.84
N SER A 226 5.95 16.68 -1.09
CA SER A 226 4.61 16.72 -1.67
C SER A 226 3.75 17.70 -0.90
N GLY A 227 2.79 18.27 -1.62
CA GLY A 227 1.83 19.18 -1.00
C GLY A 227 0.49 19.09 -1.71
N SER A 228 -0.55 19.41 -0.95
CA SER A 228 -1.90 19.58 -1.48
C SER A 228 -2.55 20.80 -0.87
N LEU A 229 -3.42 21.41 -1.65
CA LEU A 229 -4.28 22.49 -1.24
C LEU A 229 -5.71 22.13 -1.61
N SER A 230 -6.62 22.22 -0.65
CA SER A 230 -8.01 21.83 -0.84
C SER A 230 -8.96 22.92 -0.38
N TYR A 231 -10.00 23.14 -1.17
CA TYR A 231 -11.16 23.93 -0.82
C TYR A 231 -12.36 23.01 -0.68
N LEU A 232 -13.05 23.13 0.43
CA LEU A 232 -14.23 22.32 0.70
C LEU A 232 -15.41 23.22 1.02
N GLY A 233 -16.60 22.80 0.60
CA GLY A 233 -17.84 23.43 0.98
C GLY A 233 -18.94 22.38 1.15
N ARG A 234 -19.77 22.57 2.16
CA ARG A 234 -20.95 21.76 2.44
C ARG A 234 -22.10 22.66 2.87
N VAL A 235 -23.26 22.44 2.31
CA VAL A 235 -24.51 23.03 2.77
C VAL A 235 -25.53 21.89 2.91
N ALA A 236 -26.04 21.73 4.12
CA ALA A 236 -27.13 20.80 4.42
C ALA A 236 -28.35 21.62 4.88
N TYR A 237 -29.48 21.30 4.32
CA TYR A 237 -30.75 21.91 4.65
C TYR A 237 -31.79 20.86 4.98
N SER A 238 -32.53 21.08 6.04
CA SER A 238 -33.67 20.25 6.42
C SER A 238 -34.92 21.11 6.61
N TYR A 239 -36.03 20.64 6.12
CA TYR A 239 -37.34 21.25 6.33
C TYR A 239 -38.27 20.31 7.07
N ALA A 240 -38.79 20.76 8.20
CA ALA A 240 -39.70 20.02 9.09
C ALA A 240 -39.17 18.62 9.48
N ASP A 241 -37.83 18.44 9.51
CA ASP A 241 -37.14 17.17 9.72
C ASP A 241 -37.59 16.04 8.79
N ARG A 242 -38.24 16.41 7.68
CA ARG A 242 -38.86 15.50 6.71
C ARG A 242 -38.16 15.50 5.37
N TYR A 243 -37.82 16.68 4.86
CA TYR A 243 -37.11 16.85 3.61
C TYR A 243 -35.70 17.32 3.87
N MET A 244 -34.74 16.58 3.35
CA MET A 244 -33.31 16.83 3.57
C MET A 244 -32.63 16.97 2.22
N LEU A 245 -31.79 17.99 2.08
CA LEU A 245 -30.98 18.22 0.91
C LEU A 245 -29.57 18.60 1.35
N GLN A 246 -28.58 17.98 0.78
CA GLN A 246 -27.18 18.34 1.02
C GLN A 246 -26.44 18.48 -0.29
N PHE A 247 -25.67 19.53 -0.38
CA PHE A 247 -24.70 19.77 -1.43
C PHE A 247 -23.31 19.83 -0.78
N ILE A 248 -22.34 19.13 -1.41
CA ILE A 248 -20.94 19.19 -1.03
C ILE A 248 -20.09 19.45 -2.26
N PHE A 249 -18.94 20.08 -2.10
CA PHE A 249 -17.91 20.06 -3.09
C PHE A 249 -16.53 20.01 -2.42
N ARG A 250 -15.59 19.42 -3.13
CA ARG A 250 -14.18 19.47 -2.83
C ARG A 250 -13.41 19.81 -4.10
N SER A 251 -12.48 20.73 -4.00
CA SER A 251 -11.54 21.06 -5.06
C SER A 251 -10.13 20.88 -4.53
N ASP A 252 -9.40 19.94 -5.06
CA ASP A 252 -8.08 19.57 -4.59
C ASP A 252 -7.02 19.86 -5.64
N ALA A 253 -5.90 20.46 -5.22
CA ALA A 253 -4.70 20.58 -6.00
C ALA A 253 -3.64 19.60 -5.47
N SER A 254 -3.03 18.83 -6.38
CA SER A 254 -1.94 17.90 -6.05
C SER A 254 -0.70 18.22 -6.89
N THR A 255 0.44 18.36 -6.22
CA THR A 255 1.74 18.61 -6.87
C THR A 255 2.28 17.40 -7.67
N LYS A 256 1.59 16.26 -7.59
CA LYS A 256 1.93 15.06 -8.35
C LYS A 256 1.65 15.20 -9.85
N PHE A 257 0.70 16.06 -10.22
CA PHE A 257 0.33 16.34 -11.61
C PHE A 257 1.11 17.52 -12.20
N ALA A 258 1.03 17.70 -13.50
CA ALA A 258 1.53 18.92 -14.15
C ALA A 258 0.71 20.16 -13.73
N PRO A 259 1.30 21.36 -13.72
CA PRO A 259 0.61 22.58 -13.24
C PRO A 259 -0.76 22.82 -13.84
N GLU A 260 -0.94 22.51 -15.12
CA GLU A 260 -2.20 22.62 -15.84
C GLU A 260 -3.28 21.64 -15.39
N ASN A 261 -2.91 20.55 -14.69
CA ASN A 261 -3.78 19.47 -14.23
C ASN A 261 -3.78 19.31 -12.69
N TYR A 262 -3.24 20.27 -11.94
CA TYR A 262 -3.20 20.21 -10.47
C TYR A 262 -4.58 20.03 -9.86
N TRP A 263 -5.59 20.75 -10.39
CA TRP A 263 -6.89 20.85 -9.77
C TRP A 263 -7.85 19.76 -10.22
N GLY A 264 -8.40 19.04 -9.25
CA GLY A 264 -9.57 18.20 -9.40
C GLY A 264 -10.78 18.86 -8.74
N PHE A 265 -11.99 18.66 -9.30
CA PHE A 265 -13.24 19.14 -8.74
C PHE A 265 -14.21 17.98 -8.52
N PHE A 266 -14.69 17.83 -7.28
CA PHE A 266 -15.42 16.67 -6.80
C PHE A 266 -16.70 17.11 -6.09
N PRO A 267 -17.79 17.36 -6.85
CA PRO A 267 -19.08 17.73 -6.28
C PRO A 267 -19.87 16.49 -5.85
N GLY A 268 -20.85 16.73 -4.95
CA GLY A 268 -21.84 15.72 -4.57
C GLY A 268 -23.14 16.36 -4.12
N ILE A 269 -24.22 15.66 -4.33
CA ILE A 269 -25.56 16.03 -3.88
C ILE A 269 -26.25 14.82 -3.28
N SER A 270 -26.97 15.01 -2.20
CA SER A 270 -27.82 13.98 -1.61
C SER A 270 -29.16 14.56 -1.16
N ALA A 271 -30.19 13.76 -1.29
CA ALA A 271 -31.54 14.07 -0.85
C ALA A 271 -32.10 12.94 0.02
N GLY A 272 -32.87 13.31 1.01
CA GLY A 272 -33.59 12.38 1.88
C GLY A 272 -35.01 12.85 2.13
N TRP A 273 -35.93 11.92 2.10
CA TRP A 273 -37.33 12.18 2.35
C TRP A 273 -37.92 11.14 3.31
N ILE A 274 -38.41 11.60 4.46
CA ILE A 274 -39.13 10.73 5.39
C ILE A 274 -40.59 10.66 4.92
N THR A 275 -40.84 9.73 4.01
CA THR A 275 -42.13 9.55 3.34
C THR A 275 -43.22 9.13 4.34
N SER A 276 -42.84 8.39 5.40
CA SER A 276 -43.79 7.96 6.44
C SER A 276 -44.38 9.12 7.24
N GLU A 277 -43.77 10.31 7.22
CA GLU A 277 -44.34 11.49 7.90
C GLU A 277 -45.44 12.18 7.07
N GLU A 278 -45.68 11.75 5.83
CA GLU A 278 -46.73 12.32 5.01
C GLU A 278 -48.10 11.84 5.44
N SER A 279 -49.07 12.77 5.50
CA SER A 279 -50.44 12.47 5.91
C SER A 279 -51.17 11.46 5.00
N TRP A 280 -50.86 11.49 3.73
CA TRP A 280 -51.39 10.52 2.76
C TRP A 280 -50.81 9.13 2.97
N PHE A 281 -49.51 9.03 3.27
CA PHE A 281 -48.82 7.76 3.50
C PHE A 281 -49.34 7.10 4.80
N LYS A 282 -49.45 7.84 5.89
CA LYS A 282 -49.99 7.34 7.17
C LYS A 282 -51.40 6.80 7.04
N ARG A 283 -52.22 7.40 6.13
CA ARG A 283 -53.58 6.92 5.89
C ARG A 283 -53.65 5.67 5.00
N SER A 284 -52.75 5.58 4.01
CA SER A 284 -52.78 4.50 3.02
C SER A 284 -52.07 3.23 3.51
N LEU A 285 -51.01 3.40 4.34
CA LEU A 285 -50.12 2.32 4.82
C LEU A 285 -49.90 2.44 6.32
N PRO A 286 -50.93 2.28 7.18
CA PRO A 286 -50.81 2.48 8.62
C PRO A 286 -49.92 1.45 9.33
N TRP A 287 -49.64 0.33 8.72
CA TRP A 287 -48.74 -0.71 9.21
C TRP A 287 -47.26 -0.43 8.94
N PHE A 288 -46.96 0.59 8.15
CA PHE A 288 -45.61 0.99 7.81
C PHE A 288 -45.19 2.16 8.74
N GLU A 289 -44.39 1.89 9.73
CA GLU A 289 -44.07 2.85 10.79
C GLU A 289 -43.10 3.93 10.34
N PHE A 290 -42.09 3.50 9.61
CA PHE A 290 -41.05 4.42 9.14
C PHE A 290 -40.58 4.03 7.76
N LEU A 291 -40.54 5.01 6.86
CA LEU A 291 -39.93 4.92 5.56
C LEU A 291 -39.18 6.24 5.27
N LYS A 292 -37.87 6.10 5.06
CA LYS A 292 -37.03 7.16 4.51
C LYS A 292 -36.46 6.71 3.18
N VAL A 293 -36.64 7.52 2.16
CA VAL A 293 -36.02 7.35 0.84
C VAL A 293 -34.80 8.25 0.78
N ARG A 294 -33.68 7.71 0.32
CA ARG A 294 -32.40 8.40 0.14
C ARG A 294 -31.94 8.26 -1.30
N ALA A 295 -31.43 9.35 -1.87
CA ALA A 295 -30.74 9.32 -3.16
C ALA A 295 -29.51 10.21 -3.07
N SER A 296 -28.40 9.74 -3.65
CA SER A 296 -27.19 10.54 -3.72
C SER A 296 -26.42 10.29 -5.00
N TRP A 297 -25.71 11.32 -5.42
CA TRP A 297 -24.67 11.27 -6.42
C TRP A 297 -23.47 12.05 -5.92
N GLY A 298 -22.27 11.52 -6.13
CA GLY A 298 -21.05 12.21 -5.80
C GLY A 298 -19.90 11.77 -6.67
N ARG A 299 -19.04 12.72 -7.03
CA ARG A 299 -17.78 12.46 -7.71
C ARG A 299 -16.65 12.45 -6.70
N THR A 300 -15.77 11.47 -6.79
CA THR A 300 -14.52 11.38 -6.03
C THR A 300 -13.34 11.31 -6.99
N GLY A 301 -12.17 11.76 -6.53
CA GLY A 301 -10.94 11.72 -7.30
C GLY A 301 -9.81 11.01 -6.54
N ARG A 302 -8.86 10.44 -7.30
CA ARG A 302 -7.63 9.87 -6.76
C ARG A 302 -6.44 10.42 -7.51
N ASP A 303 -5.36 10.74 -6.78
CA ASP A 303 -4.07 11.15 -7.31
C ASP A 303 -3.04 10.01 -7.21
N ASN A 304 -3.43 8.79 -7.58
CA ASN A 304 -2.62 7.59 -7.44
C ASN A 304 -1.48 7.51 -8.48
N ILE A 305 -0.67 8.55 -8.54
CA ILE A 305 0.50 8.65 -9.41
C ILE A 305 1.75 8.92 -8.57
N LYS A 306 2.90 8.43 -9.01
CA LYS A 306 4.20 8.79 -8.43
C LYS A 306 4.53 10.24 -8.76
N MET A 307 5.20 10.94 -7.83
CA MET A 307 5.63 12.32 -8.03
C MET A 307 6.52 12.48 -9.26
N TRP A 308 6.38 13.62 -9.94
CA TRP A 308 7.24 14.07 -11.04
C TRP A 308 7.19 13.22 -12.32
N LYS A 309 6.23 12.30 -12.45
CA LYS A 309 6.05 11.48 -13.67
C LYS A 309 5.72 12.32 -14.93
N TRP A 310 5.30 13.54 -14.76
CA TRP A 310 5.06 14.48 -15.84
C TRP A 310 6.33 15.22 -16.32
N LYS A 311 7.48 15.05 -15.59
CA LYS A 311 8.79 15.59 -15.95
C LYS A 311 9.66 14.50 -16.53
N GLU A 312 10.59 14.87 -17.38
CA GLU A 312 11.67 13.98 -17.81
C GLU A 312 12.53 13.60 -16.61
N GLN A 313 12.76 12.31 -16.45
CA GLN A 313 13.60 11.73 -15.42
C GLN A 313 14.65 10.85 -16.07
N TYR A 314 15.88 10.96 -15.59
CA TYR A 314 17.01 10.19 -16.06
C TYR A 314 17.54 9.30 -14.95
N LYS A 315 18.05 8.14 -15.30
CA LYS A 315 18.83 7.27 -14.41
C LYS A 315 20.21 7.02 -15.00
N MET A 316 21.18 6.81 -14.12
CA MET A 316 22.47 6.31 -14.55
C MET A 316 22.36 4.83 -14.91
N ASP A 317 22.89 4.46 -16.07
CA ASP A 317 23.06 3.09 -16.49
C ASP A 317 24.53 2.80 -16.69
N LEU A 318 25.07 1.85 -15.92
CA LEU A 318 26.48 1.46 -15.95
C LEU A 318 26.89 0.75 -17.24
N LYS A 319 25.90 0.33 -18.04
CA LYS A 319 26.09 -0.41 -19.30
C LYS A 319 25.40 0.26 -20.48
N GLY A 320 25.00 1.52 -20.33
CA GLY A 320 24.07 2.18 -21.24
C GLY A 320 24.66 2.64 -22.57
N MET A 321 25.98 2.84 -22.68
CA MET A 321 26.63 3.27 -23.91
C MET A 321 28.01 2.65 -24.08
N GLN A 322 28.36 2.37 -25.33
CA GLN A 322 29.70 1.94 -25.70
C GLN A 322 30.40 3.06 -26.44
N PHE A 323 31.48 3.57 -25.85
CA PHE A 323 32.34 4.59 -26.48
C PHE A 323 33.65 3.94 -26.92
N GLY A 324 34.01 4.18 -28.20
CA GLY A 324 35.26 3.72 -28.78
C GLY A 324 35.20 2.29 -29.34
N ALA A 325 35.97 2.07 -30.41
CA ALA A 325 35.96 0.80 -31.14
C ALA A 325 36.76 -0.33 -30.47
N GLU A 326 37.67 0.01 -29.56
CA GLU A 326 38.67 -0.96 -29.07
C GLU A 326 38.40 -1.60 -27.72
N SER A 327 37.54 -1.07 -26.87
CA SER A 327 37.45 -1.57 -25.50
C SER A 327 36.32 -2.58 -25.24
N GLY A 328 35.30 -2.63 -26.08
CA GLY A 328 34.15 -3.54 -25.90
C GLY A 328 33.44 -3.42 -24.55
N LYS A 329 33.86 -2.46 -23.70
CA LYS A 329 33.30 -2.28 -22.36
C LYS A 329 32.24 -1.17 -22.38
N PRO A 330 31.03 -1.47 -21.96
CA PRO A 330 29.99 -0.44 -21.84
C PRO A 330 30.41 0.59 -20.78
N GLY A 331 30.20 1.87 -21.10
CA GLY A 331 30.42 2.99 -20.18
C GLY A 331 29.13 3.42 -19.51
N THR A 332 29.28 4.19 -18.44
CA THR A 332 28.13 4.79 -17.73
C THR A 332 27.47 5.82 -18.62
N SER A 333 26.16 5.79 -18.73
CA SER A 333 25.34 6.77 -19.45
C SER A 333 24.12 7.20 -18.63
N LEU A 334 23.55 8.32 -19.03
CA LEU A 334 22.23 8.74 -18.57
C LEU A 334 21.19 8.25 -19.56
N ILE A 335 20.25 7.45 -19.08
CA ILE A 335 19.13 6.98 -19.89
C ILE A 335 17.81 7.52 -19.34
N PRO A 336 16.82 7.82 -20.18
CA PRO A 336 15.49 8.20 -19.72
C PRO A 336 14.87 7.06 -18.88
N GLN A 337 14.24 7.40 -17.78
CA GLN A 337 13.55 6.38 -16.96
C GLN A 337 12.21 5.97 -17.59
N SER A 338 11.38 6.94 -17.88
CA SER A 338 10.09 6.76 -18.55
C SER A 338 9.77 8.01 -19.35
N SER A 339 8.97 7.84 -20.39
CA SER A 339 8.46 8.99 -21.13
C SER A 339 7.60 9.85 -20.20
N PRO A 340 7.79 11.18 -20.17
CA PRO A 340 6.96 12.07 -19.38
C PRO A 340 5.58 12.20 -20.02
N ASN A 341 4.53 12.27 -19.19
CA ASN A 341 3.20 12.60 -19.68
C ASN A 341 2.60 13.74 -18.86
N ARG A 342 2.49 14.91 -19.46
CA ARG A 342 1.91 16.10 -18.84
C ARG A 342 0.38 16.05 -18.79
N ASN A 343 -0.25 15.19 -19.59
CA ASN A 343 -1.71 15.11 -19.72
C ASN A 343 -2.37 14.23 -18.67
N VAL A 344 -1.57 13.62 -17.79
CA VAL A 344 -2.12 12.80 -16.71
C VAL A 344 -3.02 13.64 -15.79
N LYS A 345 -4.20 13.10 -15.51
CA LYS A 345 -5.26 13.72 -14.72
C LYS A 345 -5.65 12.84 -13.55
N TRP A 346 -6.52 13.37 -12.71
CA TRP A 346 -7.17 12.64 -11.64
C TRP A 346 -7.97 11.45 -12.18
N ASP A 347 -7.83 10.30 -11.53
CA ASP A 347 -8.82 9.22 -11.68
C ASP A 347 -10.11 9.70 -11.04
N VAL A 348 -11.23 9.48 -11.70
CA VAL A 348 -12.54 9.91 -11.19
C VAL A 348 -13.48 8.73 -11.01
N SER A 349 -14.33 8.83 -9.98
CA SER A 349 -15.40 7.87 -9.76
C SER A 349 -16.68 8.62 -9.48
N ASP A 350 -17.67 8.46 -10.36
CA ASP A 350 -19.03 8.93 -10.17
C ASP A 350 -19.85 7.82 -9.49
N LYS A 351 -20.38 8.14 -8.31
CA LYS A 351 -21.08 7.20 -7.43
C LYS A 351 -22.54 7.58 -7.29
N PHE A 352 -23.43 6.67 -7.64
CA PHE A 352 -24.87 6.81 -7.49
C PHE A 352 -25.35 5.82 -6.42
N ASN A 353 -26.18 6.29 -5.51
CA ASN A 353 -26.80 5.44 -4.49
C ASN A 353 -28.27 5.78 -4.35
N LEU A 354 -29.12 4.76 -4.20
CA LEU A 354 -30.52 4.84 -3.86
C LEU A 354 -30.77 3.93 -2.66
N GLY A 355 -31.24 4.49 -1.55
CA GLY A 355 -31.45 3.75 -0.31
C GLY A 355 -32.85 3.93 0.26
N PHE A 356 -33.28 2.91 1.02
CA PHE A 356 -34.53 2.87 1.73
C PHE A 356 -34.30 2.40 3.15
N ASP A 357 -34.63 3.23 4.13
CA ASP A 357 -34.59 2.88 5.56
C ASP A 357 -36.03 2.64 6.03
N THR A 358 -36.29 1.47 6.58
CA THR A 358 -37.65 1.08 6.96
C THR A 358 -37.71 0.51 8.37
N ARG A 359 -38.85 0.70 9.07
CA ARG A 359 -39.14 0.04 10.34
C ARG A 359 -40.59 -0.47 10.35
N PHE A 360 -40.75 -1.64 10.98
CA PHE A 360 -42.02 -2.36 11.08
C PHE A 360 -42.16 -2.99 12.48
N PHE A 361 -43.38 -3.30 12.88
CA PHE A 361 -43.71 -4.04 14.08
C PHE A 361 -43.29 -3.37 15.37
N ASP A 362 -43.69 -2.11 15.58
CA ASP A 362 -43.32 -1.27 16.72
C ASP A 362 -41.79 -1.10 16.84
N GLY A 363 -41.11 -0.96 15.69
CA GLY A 363 -39.66 -0.79 15.59
C GLY A 363 -38.84 -2.05 15.82
N ARG A 364 -39.48 -3.23 15.92
CA ARG A 364 -38.76 -4.50 16.12
C ARG A 364 -37.96 -4.91 14.89
N LEU A 365 -38.54 -4.77 13.70
CA LEU A 365 -37.85 -5.04 12.44
C LEU A 365 -37.37 -3.73 11.82
N SER A 366 -36.08 -3.60 11.64
CA SER A 366 -35.45 -2.56 10.81
C SER A 366 -34.88 -3.22 9.57
N ALA A 367 -35.20 -2.67 8.39
CA ALA A 367 -34.61 -3.10 7.14
C ALA A 367 -34.05 -1.90 6.38
N VAL A 368 -32.81 -2.03 5.91
CA VAL A 368 -32.11 -1.04 5.11
C VAL A 368 -31.76 -1.68 3.77
N PHE A 369 -32.17 -1.04 2.70
CA PHE A 369 -31.84 -1.43 1.33
C PHE A 369 -30.98 -0.33 0.70
N ASP A 370 -29.91 -0.71 0.06
CA ASP A 370 -29.05 0.18 -0.73
C ASP A 370 -28.79 -0.41 -2.10
N PHE A 371 -28.91 0.42 -3.11
CA PHE A 371 -28.54 0.10 -4.48
C PHE A 371 -27.52 1.13 -4.95
N TYR A 372 -26.39 0.66 -5.48
CA TYR A 372 -25.35 1.54 -5.96
C TYR A 372 -24.90 1.20 -7.37
N TYR A 373 -24.43 2.23 -8.04
CA TYR A 373 -23.80 2.14 -9.36
C TYR A 373 -22.64 3.14 -9.41
N ASP A 374 -21.43 2.64 -9.57
CA ASP A 374 -20.20 3.43 -9.58
C ASP A 374 -19.55 3.35 -10.95
N ILE A 375 -19.24 4.50 -11.53
CA ILE A 375 -18.50 4.64 -12.79
C ILE A 375 -17.08 5.08 -12.44
N ASN A 376 -16.13 4.17 -12.50
CA ASN A 376 -14.71 4.48 -12.31
C ASN A 376 -14.09 4.75 -13.68
N ASP A 377 -13.73 5.99 -13.92
CA ASP A 377 -13.27 6.50 -15.21
C ASP A 377 -11.89 7.14 -15.11
N ASN A 378 -11.21 7.31 -16.24
CA ASN A 378 -9.87 7.85 -16.31
C ASN A 378 -8.86 7.07 -15.42
N ILE A 379 -9.03 5.75 -15.28
CA ILE A 379 -8.15 4.93 -14.47
C ILE A 379 -6.74 5.02 -15.04
N LEU A 380 -5.80 5.42 -14.19
CA LEU A 380 -4.40 5.56 -14.56
C LEU A 380 -3.76 4.19 -14.72
N ASN A 381 -3.11 3.98 -15.86
CA ASN A 381 -2.39 2.75 -16.15
C ASN A 381 -1.15 3.02 -17.00
N GLN A 382 -0.25 2.06 -17.04
CA GLN A 382 0.98 2.10 -17.84
C GLN A 382 0.98 0.95 -18.85
N PHE A 383 1.20 1.28 -20.11
CA PHE A 383 1.46 0.26 -21.12
C PHE A 383 2.77 -0.46 -20.83
N MET A 384 2.74 -1.78 -20.74
CA MET A 384 3.95 -2.57 -20.57
C MET A 384 4.65 -2.76 -21.93
N ALA A 385 5.99 -2.70 -21.94
CA ALA A 385 6.80 -2.90 -23.14
C ALA A 385 6.60 -4.27 -23.80
N SER A 386 6.08 -5.24 -23.06
CA SER A 386 5.77 -6.59 -23.56
C SER A 386 4.41 -6.70 -24.27
N GLN A 387 3.67 -5.61 -24.39
CA GLN A 387 2.36 -5.64 -25.01
C GLN A 387 2.50 -5.67 -26.54
N PRO A 388 1.78 -6.58 -27.24
CA PRO A 388 1.84 -6.65 -28.69
C PRO A 388 1.32 -5.34 -29.32
N GLY A 389 2.05 -4.85 -30.30
CA GLY A 389 1.70 -3.64 -31.06
C GLY A 389 2.53 -2.41 -30.72
N ILE A 390 3.37 -2.45 -29.70
CA ILE A 390 4.26 -1.34 -29.39
C ILE A 390 5.69 -1.66 -29.83
N PRO A 391 6.33 -0.82 -30.65
CA PRO A 391 7.66 -1.09 -31.18
C PRO A 391 8.72 -1.07 -30.07
N VAL A 392 9.37 -2.19 -29.82
CA VAL A 392 10.46 -2.33 -28.83
C VAL A 392 11.66 -1.44 -29.13
N TYR A 393 11.84 -1.05 -30.39
CA TYR A 393 12.94 -0.18 -30.81
C TYR A 393 12.77 1.28 -30.43
N ALA A 394 11.61 1.69 -29.91
CA ALA A 394 11.41 3.08 -29.46
C ALA A 394 12.18 3.39 -28.17
N GLY A 395 12.63 2.36 -27.44
CA GLY A 395 13.38 2.51 -26.20
C GLY A 395 12.56 3.12 -25.05
N GLY A 396 13.02 2.93 -23.82
CA GLY A 396 12.37 3.48 -22.63
C GLY A 396 11.12 2.71 -22.17
N SER A 397 10.55 3.16 -21.08
CA SER A 397 9.24 2.69 -20.58
C SER A 397 8.17 3.69 -20.98
N TYR A 398 6.97 3.16 -21.25
CA TYR A 398 5.82 3.98 -21.63
C TYR A 398 5.37 4.87 -20.48
N ALA A 399 4.82 6.03 -20.86
CA ALA A 399 4.19 6.94 -19.93
C ALA A 399 2.92 6.33 -19.32
N GLU A 400 2.59 6.75 -18.12
CA GLU A 400 1.29 6.47 -17.52
C GLU A 400 0.22 7.32 -18.22
N GLU A 401 -0.94 6.75 -18.50
CA GLU A 401 -2.08 7.40 -19.17
C GLU A 401 -3.40 7.06 -18.49
N ASN A 402 -4.36 7.99 -18.57
CA ASN A 402 -5.71 7.79 -18.08
C ASN A 402 -6.58 7.23 -19.21
N PHE A 403 -6.88 5.93 -19.19
CA PHE A 403 -7.63 5.31 -20.30
C PHE A 403 -8.57 4.17 -19.89
N GLY A 404 -8.61 3.78 -18.63
CA GLY A 404 -9.45 2.67 -18.18
C GLY A 404 -10.81 3.14 -17.65
N ARG A 405 -11.86 2.34 -17.89
CA ARG A 405 -13.16 2.50 -17.27
C ARG A 405 -13.71 1.18 -16.77
N VAL A 406 -14.13 1.17 -15.49
CA VAL A 406 -14.75 0.02 -14.84
C VAL A 406 -16.02 0.49 -14.13
N ASP A 407 -17.14 -0.10 -14.47
CA ASP A 407 -18.41 0.11 -13.78
C ASP A 407 -18.56 -0.96 -12.69
N THR A 408 -18.96 -0.53 -11.48
CA THR A 408 -19.27 -1.42 -10.34
C THR A 408 -20.70 -1.17 -9.91
N TYR A 409 -21.44 -2.20 -9.61
CA TYR A 409 -22.84 -2.07 -9.19
C TYR A 409 -23.19 -3.14 -8.17
N GLY A 410 -24.19 -2.87 -7.36
CA GLY A 410 -24.63 -3.83 -6.38
C GLY A 410 -25.88 -3.41 -5.63
N GLY A 411 -26.31 -4.32 -4.78
CA GLY A 411 -27.39 -4.11 -3.86
C GLY A 411 -27.08 -4.74 -2.52
N GLU A 412 -27.45 -4.07 -1.44
CA GLU A 412 -27.24 -4.49 -0.07
C GLU A 412 -28.56 -4.47 0.70
N LEU A 413 -28.75 -5.43 1.57
CA LEU A 413 -29.89 -5.55 2.46
C LEU A 413 -29.40 -5.88 3.85
N SER A 414 -29.65 -4.96 4.78
CA SER A 414 -29.44 -5.20 6.21
C SER A 414 -30.79 -5.37 6.91
N LEU A 415 -30.98 -6.48 7.62
CA LEU A 415 -32.13 -6.77 8.44
C LEU A 415 -31.73 -6.85 9.91
N THR A 416 -32.46 -6.17 10.76
CA THR A 416 -32.23 -6.22 12.20
C THR A 416 -33.57 -6.43 12.93
N TRP A 417 -33.67 -7.53 13.65
CA TRP A 417 -34.79 -7.81 14.54
C TRP A 417 -34.38 -7.59 15.99
N ARG A 418 -35.14 -6.79 16.71
CA ARG A 418 -34.94 -6.50 18.16
C ARG A 418 -36.22 -6.81 18.90
N ASP A 419 -36.14 -7.61 19.95
CA ASP A 419 -37.29 -7.90 20.76
C ASP A 419 -36.87 -8.26 22.20
N LYS A 420 -37.84 -8.44 23.06
CA LYS A 420 -37.69 -8.76 24.50
C LYS A 420 -38.60 -9.91 24.88
N VAL A 421 -38.02 -10.94 25.50
CA VAL A 421 -38.76 -12.05 26.10
C VAL A 421 -38.48 -12.05 27.60
N GLY A 422 -39.48 -11.69 28.37
CA GLY A 422 -39.32 -11.53 29.82
C GLY A 422 -38.30 -10.44 30.18
N GLN A 423 -37.19 -10.84 30.79
CA GLN A 423 -36.08 -9.94 31.14
C GLN A 423 -34.96 -9.92 30.12
N VAL A 424 -35.02 -10.80 29.09
CA VAL A 424 -33.98 -10.96 28.10
C VAL A 424 -34.29 -10.10 26.89
N ASN A 425 -33.40 -9.15 26.58
CA ASN A 425 -33.40 -8.41 25.31
C ASN A 425 -32.50 -9.14 24.31
N TYR A 426 -32.97 -9.32 23.09
CA TYR A 426 -32.18 -9.94 22.03
C TYR A 426 -32.22 -9.14 20.73
N ASN A 427 -31.17 -9.27 19.97
CA ASN A 427 -31.00 -8.63 18.67
C ASN A 427 -30.41 -9.65 17.68
N ILE A 428 -31.06 -9.80 16.53
CA ILE A 428 -30.62 -10.68 15.45
C ILE A 428 -30.42 -9.81 14.22
N GLY A 429 -29.21 -9.79 13.66
CA GLY A 429 -28.85 -9.08 12.44
C GLY A 429 -28.50 -10.03 11.31
N MET A 430 -28.87 -9.67 10.08
CA MET A 430 -28.49 -10.36 8.85
C MET A 430 -28.16 -9.32 7.79
N ASP A 431 -27.04 -9.52 7.12
CA ASP A 431 -26.58 -8.66 6.01
C ASP A 431 -26.42 -9.52 4.76
N PHE A 432 -26.98 -9.02 3.66
CA PHE A 432 -26.88 -9.65 2.34
C PHE A 432 -26.33 -8.60 1.36
N GLY A 433 -25.34 -8.99 0.56
CA GLY A 433 -24.78 -8.15 -0.48
C GLY A 433 -24.60 -8.92 -1.76
N LEU A 434 -24.99 -8.30 -2.86
CA LEU A 434 -24.71 -8.76 -4.22
C LEU A 434 -24.00 -7.64 -4.96
N ASN A 435 -22.84 -7.95 -5.51
CA ASN A 435 -22.06 -6.98 -6.27
C ASN A 435 -21.54 -7.59 -7.56
N GLY A 436 -21.30 -6.72 -8.53
CA GLY A 436 -20.66 -7.06 -9.78
C GLY A 436 -19.82 -5.91 -10.29
N SER A 437 -18.88 -6.21 -11.15
CA SER A 437 -18.11 -5.22 -11.87
C SER A 437 -18.06 -5.56 -13.35
N ARG A 438 -17.90 -4.55 -14.20
CA ARG A 438 -17.76 -4.71 -15.62
C ARG A 438 -16.71 -3.75 -16.18
N VAL A 439 -15.71 -4.28 -16.84
CA VAL A 439 -14.75 -3.49 -17.60
C VAL A 439 -15.41 -2.95 -18.85
N LYS A 440 -15.47 -1.64 -18.99
CA LYS A 440 -16.07 -0.95 -20.13
C LYS A 440 -15.04 -0.51 -21.15
N GLU A 441 -13.92 -0.01 -20.65
CA GLU A 441 -12.81 0.44 -21.47
C GLU A 441 -11.51 0.01 -20.85
N TRP A 442 -10.66 -0.58 -21.64
CA TRP A 442 -9.33 -1.00 -21.26
C TRP A 442 -8.36 -0.76 -22.42
N VAL A 443 -7.14 -1.24 -22.32
CA VAL A 443 -6.10 -0.99 -23.32
C VAL A 443 -6.55 -1.41 -24.71
N PRO A 444 -6.63 -0.51 -25.71
CA PRO A 444 -7.06 -0.86 -27.05
C PRO A 444 -6.14 -1.89 -27.70
N GLY A 445 -6.73 -2.93 -28.29
CA GLY A 445 -6.01 -3.89 -29.12
C GLY A 445 -5.27 -5.04 -28.39
N LEU A 446 -5.36 -5.11 -27.07
CA LEU A 446 -4.84 -6.25 -26.34
C LEU A 446 -5.82 -7.42 -26.40
N ARG A 447 -5.56 -8.35 -27.31
CA ARG A 447 -6.14 -9.69 -27.23
C ARG A 447 -5.25 -10.55 -26.36
N TYR A 448 -5.73 -10.84 -25.18
CA TYR A 448 -5.01 -11.73 -24.27
C TYR A 448 -5.05 -13.17 -24.73
N ASN A 449 -3.97 -13.89 -24.40
CA ASN A 449 -3.89 -15.32 -24.55
C ASN A 449 -5.06 -16.01 -23.84
N LYS A 450 -5.44 -17.16 -24.36
CA LYS A 450 -6.54 -18.05 -23.99
C LYS A 450 -6.63 -18.41 -22.47
N TYR A 451 -5.69 -17.99 -21.67
CA TYR A 451 -5.66 -18.18 -20.22
C TYR A 451 -5.45 -16.83 -19.53
N PRO A 452 -6.51 -16.20 -19.04
CA PRO A 452 -6.36 -14.98 -18.25
C PRO A 452 -5.56 -15.31 -16.99
N SER A 453 -4.40 -14.68 -16.83
CA SER A 453 -3.78 -14.62 -15.52
C SER A 453 -4.68 -13.77 -14.61
N SER A 454 -4.65 -14.01 -13.30
CA SER A 454 -5.46 -13.30 -12.30
C SER A 454 -5.28 -11.77 -12.29
N SER A 455 -4.44 -11.24 -13.16
CA SER A 455 -4.11 -9.82 -13.31
C SER A 455 -4.54 -9.20 -14.65
N SER A 456 -5.17 -9.96 -15.56
CA SER A 456 -5.62 -9.45 -16.85
C SER A 456 -7.08 -9.03 -16.81
N TRP A 457 -7.35 -7.81 -17.27
CA TRP A 457 -8.68 -7.23 -17.38
C TRP A 457 -9.04 -7.13 -18.87
N GLU A 458 -10.24 -7.52 -19.22
CA GLU A 458 -10.77 -7.44 -20.59
C GLU A 458 -12.07 -6.64 -20.61
N GLU A 459 -12.37 -5.99 -21.72
CA GLU A 459 -13.67 -5.34 -21.91
C GLU A 459 -14.80 -6.35 -21.82
N GLY A 460 -15.78 -6.05 -20.98
CA GLY A 460 -16.95 -6.91 -20.76
C GLY A 460 -16.84 -7.89 -19.61
N MET A 461 -15.68 -7.99 -18.95
CA MET A 461 -15.52 -8.74 -17.69
C MET A 461 -16.22 -8.09 -16.51
#